data_7115d1a53cd406c7226fe0d95705c5bf
#
_entry.id   7115d1a53cd406c7226fe0d95705c5bf
#
_cell.length_a   1.000
_cell.length_b   1.000
_cell.length_c   1.000
_cell.angle_alpha   90.00
_cell.angle_beta   90.00
_cell.angle_gamma   90.00
#
_symmetry.space_group_name_H-M   'P 1'
#
loop_
_entity.id
_entity.type
_entity.pdbx_description
1 polymer ?
#
loop_
_entity_poly.entity_id
_entity_poly.type
_entity_poly.pdbx_seq_one_letter_code
_entity_poly.pdbx_strand_id
1 'polypeptide(L)'
;LSLKPLLQEKGLERSRVVRMADLNETFGYQIFTGARHPSRNKVLQIAFAMALTLKEANRALTAARVSVLNCKDRRDAIIIFCIDRGCSLQKVNEELYRFGEETVS
;
A
#
# COMPACT_ATOMS: atom_id res chain seq x y z
N LEU A 1 12.18 -9.55 -4.60
CA LEU A 1 11.17 -8.73 -5.23
C LEU A 1 11.33 -7.26 -4.89
N SER A 2 11.53 -6.43 -5.87
CA SER A 2 11.82 -5.01 -5.65
C SER A 2 10.69 -4.11 -6.14
N LEU A 3 10.37 -3.08 -5.38
CA LEU A 3 9.42 -2.05 -5.78
C LEU A 3 10.11 -0.82 -6.40
N LYS A 4 11.42 -0.90 -6.61
CA LYS A 4 12.20 0.20 -7.22
C LYS A 4 11.66 0.66 -8.57
N PRO A 5 11.29 -0.24 -9.52
CA PRO A 5 10.76 0.23 -10.79
C PRO A 5 9.53 1.10 -10.65
N LEU A 6 8.68 0.79 -9.68
CA LEU A 6 7.46 1.56 -9.43
C LEU A 6 7.78 2.96 -8.90
N LEU A 7 8.80 3.09 -8.03
CA LEU A 7 9.27 4.39 -7.58
C LEU A 7 9.75 5.24 -8.76
N GLN A 8 10.52 4.65 -9.67
CA GLN A 8 11.05 5.35 -10.84
C GLN A 8 9.92 5.81 -11.76
N GLU A 9 8.95 4.94 -12.03
CA GLU A 9 7.79 5.28 -12.86
C GLU A 9 7.01 6.46 -12.30
N LYS A 10 6.91 6.54 -10.97
CA LYS A 10 6.16 7.60 -10.29
C LYS A 10 7.00 8.84 -9.98
N GLY A 11 8.32 8.79 -10.22
CA GLY A 11 9.21 9.90 -9.90
C GLY A 11 9.30 10.20 -8.41
N LEU A 12 9.20 9.16 -7.57
CA LEU A 12 9.17 9.31 -6.12
C LEU A 12 10.48 8.88 -5.47
N GLU A 13 10.82 9.53 -4.35
CA GLU A 13 11.95 9.13 -3.53
C GLU A 13 11.54 8.09 -2.50
N ARG A 14 12.36 7.04 -2.36
CA ARG A 14 12.12 5.96 -1.40
C ARG A 14 11.92 6.47 0.02
N SER A 15 12.81 7.34 0.49
CA SER A 15 12.74 7.84 1.87
C SER A 15 11.43 8.58 2.16
N ARG A 16 10.95 9.34 1.18
CA ARG A 16 9.68 10.06 1.33
C ARG A 16 8.50 9.09 1.41
N VAL A 17 8.50 8.07 0.55
CA VAL A 17 7.44 7.05 0.54
C VAL A 17 7.42 6.30 1.88
N VAL A 18 8.59 5.91 2.39
CA VAL A 18 8.70 5.21 3.67
C VAL A 18 8.12 6.05 4.81
N ARG A 19 8.41 7.35 4.83
CA ARG A 19 7.85 8.25 5.85
C ARG A 19 6.34 8.38 5.72
N MET A 20 5.83 8.58 4.50
CA MET A 20 4.40 8.72 4.24
C MET A 20 3.64 7.45 4.52
N ALA A 21 4.28 6.30 4.38
CA ALA A 21 3.69 4.99 4.68
C ALA A 21 3.73 4.67 6.18
N ASP A 22 4.37 5.54 6.98
CA ASP A 22 4.55 5.34 8.41
C ASP A 22 5.30 4.04 8.72
N LEU A 23 6.33 3.77 7.93
CA LEU A 23 7.17 2.58 8.08
C LEU A 23 8.51 2.94 8.72
N ASN A 24 9.08 1.96 9.45
CA ASN A 24 10.44 2.04 9.92
C ASN A 24 11.38 2.15 8.73
N GLU A 25 12.39 3.02 8.81
CA GLU A 25 13.27 3.33 7.68
C GLU A 25 14.05 2.09 7.20
N THR A 26 14.60 1.32 8.13
CA THR A 26 15.34 0.09 7.80
C THR A 26 14.43 -0.94 7.13
N PHE A 27 13.24 -1.15 7.69
CA PHE A 27 12.27 -2.09 7.16
C PHE A 27 11.81 -1.65 5.76
N GLY A 28 11.53 -0.35 5.60
CA GLY A 28 11.16 0.22 4.30
C GLY A 28 12.24 0.01 3.25
N TYR A 29 13.49 0.25 3.60
CA TYR A 29 14.61 0.00 2.70
C TYR A 29 14.66 -1.47 2.26
N GLN A 30 14.50 -2.39 3.20
CA GLN A 30 14.53 -3.82 2.91
C GLN A 30 13.39 -4.25 1.99
N ILE A 31 12.20 -3.66 2.14
CA ILE A 31 11.07 -3.93 1.25
C ILE A 31 11.41 -3.48 -0.17
N PHE A 32 11.90 -2.27 -0.34
CA PHE A 32 12.16 -1.73 -1.69
C PHE A 32 13.33 -2.41 -2.39
N THR A 33 14.29 -2.95 -1.66
CA THR A 33 15.40 -3.69 -2.26
C THR A 33 15.08 -5.17 -2.50
N GLY A 34 13.95 -5.65 -1.98
CA GLY A 34 13.58 -7.06 -2.09
C GLY A 34 14.19 -7.95 -1.04
N ALA A 35 14.92 -7.38 -0.06
CA ALA A 35 15.55 -8.16 1.01
C ALA A 35 14.53 -8.70 2.01
N ARG A 36 13.31 -8.15 2.02
CA ARG A 36 12.25 -8.59 2.92
C ARG A 36 10.92 -8.59 2.19
N HIS A 37 10.12 -9.63 2.41
CA HIS A 37 8.76 -9.73 1.87
C HIS A 37 7.78 -9.04 2.82
N PRO A 38 7.10 -7.99 2.37
CA PRO A 38 6.12 -7.30 3.22
C PRO A 38 4.82 -8.11 3.32
N SER A 39 4.12 -7.92 4.44
CA SER A 39 2.76 -8.41 4.59
C SER A 39 1.82 -7.63 3.65
N ARG A 40 0.62 -8.14 3.46
CA ARG A 40 -0.39 -7.48 2.64
C ARG A 40 -0.67 -6.05 3.10
N ASN A 41 -0.84 -5.86 4.41
CA ASN A 41 -1.08 -4.52 4.96
C ASN A 41 0.08 -3.56 4.71
N LYS A 42 1.33 -4.05 4.78
CA LYS A 42 2.49 -3.20 4.50
C LYS A 42 2.53 -2.77 3.03
N VAL A 43 2.17 -3.66 2.11
CA VAL A 43 2.04 -3.30 0.69
C VAL A 43 0.96 -2.24 0.51
N LEU A 44 -0.17 -2.39 1.20
CA LEU A 44 -1.25 -1.40 1.15
C LEU A 44 -0.82 -0.04 1.71
N GLN A 45 -0.05 -0.03 2.81
CA GLN A 45 0.51 1.22 3.34
C GLN A 45 1.35 1.95 2.28
N ILE A 46 2.19 1.19 1.59
CA ILE A 46 3.03 1.73 0.52
C ILE A 46 2.17 2.22 -0.64
N ALA A 47 1.14 1.46 -1.01
CA ALA A 47 0.24 1.83 -2.09
C ALA A 47 -0.43 3.19 -1.85
N PHE A 48 -0.90 3.43 -0.63
CA PHE A 48 -1.49 4.73 -0.27
C PHE A 48 -0.43 5.83 -0.24
N ALA A 49 0.75 5.54 0.31
CA ALA A 49 1.84 6.52 0.36
C ALA A 49 2.30 6.97 -1.03
N MET A 50 2.25 6.06 -2.00
CA MET A 50 2.64 6.34 -3.38
C MET A 50 1.48 6.82 -4.25
N ALA A 51 0.28 6.91 -3.70
CA ALA A 51 -0.93 7.26 -4.44
C ALA A 51 -1.12 6.37 -5.67
N LEU A 52 -0.95 5.06 -5.50
CA LEU A 52 -1.09 4.11 -6.60
C LEU A 52 -2.54 4.00 -7.04
N THR A 53 -2.72 3.75 -8.34
CA THR A 53 -4.03 3.37 -8.87
C THR A 53 -4.36 1.95 -8.41
N LEU A 54 -5.62 1.54 -8.56
CA LEU A 54 -6.03 0.17 -8.22
C LEU A 54 -5.20 -0.86 -9.00
N LYS A 55 -4.98 -0.63 -10.27
CA LYS A 55 -4.18 -1.52 -11.12
C LYS A 55 -2.75 -1.63 -10.60
N GLU A 56 -2.13 -0.50 -10.26
CA GLU A 56 -0.77 -0.48 -9.71
C GLU A 56 -0.71 -1.16 -8.35
N ALA A 57 -1.69 -0.90 -7.49
CA ALA A 57 -1.75 -1.54 -6.16
C ALA A 57 -1.86 -3.06 -6.28
N ASN A 58 -2.70 -3.55 -7.20
CA ASN A 58 -2.83 -4.99 -7.42
C ASN A 58 -1.56 -5.60 -8.01
N ARG A 59 -0.85 -4.88 -8.87
CA ARG A 59 0.47 -5.32 -9.36
C ARG A 59 1.46 -5.46 -8.21
N ALA A 60 1.47 -4.50 -7.30
CA ALA A 60 2.34 -4.55 -6.13
C ALA A 60 2.00 -5.71 -5.20
N LEU A 61 0.71 -5.96 -4.97
CA LEU A 61 0.25 -7.08 -4.17
C LEU A 61 0.66 -8.42 -4.79
N THR A 62 0.45 -8.57 -6.10
CA THR A 62 0.86 -9.77 -6.83
C THR A 62 2.37 -9.97 -6.72
N ALA A 63 3.13 -8.91 -6.91
CA ALA A 63 4.57 -8.93 -6.82
C ALA A 63 5.05 -9.34 -5.43
N ALA A 64 4.33 -8.95 -4.38
CA ALA A 64 4.63 -9.34 -3.00
C ALA A 64 4.09 -10.74 -2.64
N ARG A 65 3.46 -11.42 -3.58
CA ARG A 65 2.88 -12.76 -3.40
C ARG A 65 1.79 -12.80 -2.35
N VAL A 66 1.02 -11.73 -2.27
CA VAL A 66 -0.18 -11.66 -1.43
C VAL A 66 -1.40 -11.45 -2.32
N SER A 67 -2.60 -11.66 -1.77
CA SER A 67 -3.81 -11.60 -2.58
C SER A 67 -4.13 -10.17 -3.03
N VAL A 68 -4.62 -10.05 -4.26
CA VAL A 68 -5.08 -8.78 -4.81
C VAL A 68 -6.38 -8.33 -4.11
N LEU A 69 -6.75 -7.08 -4.31
CA LEU A 69 -7.98 -6.55 -3.74
C LEU A 69 -9.21 -7.15 -4.43
N ASN A 70 -10.13 -7.64 -3.61
CA ASN A 70 -11.35 -8.29 -4.06
C ASN A 70 -12.56 -7.44 -3.68
N CYS A 71 -13.27 -6.92 -4.67
CA CYS A 71 -14.43 -6.04 -4.44
C CYS A 71 -15.59 -6.73 -3.70
N LYS A 72 -15.58 -8.06 -3.60
CA LYS A 72 -16.60 -8.82 -2.87
C LYS A 72 -16.27 -8.96 -1.38
N ASP A 73 -15.05 -8.68 -0.99
CA ASP A 73 -14.65 -8.63 0.41
C ASP A 73 -14.94 -7.24 0.94
N ARG A 74 -15.63 -7.14 2.08
CA ARG A 74 -16.08 -5.85 2.60
C ARG A 74 -14.92 -4.89 2.90
N ARG A 75 -13.87 -5.40 3.54
CA ARG A 75 -12.69 -4.59 3.87
C ARG A 75 -12.00 -4.10 2.59
N ASP A 76 -11.79 -5.01 1.66
CA ASP A 76 -11.15 -4.68 0.38
C ASP A 76 -11.99 -3.69 -0.43
N ALA A 77 -13.32 -3.81 -0.38
CA ALA A 77 -14.20 -2.88 -1.08
C ALA A 77 -14.02 -1.44 -0.56
N ILE A 78 -13.86 -1.28 0.75
CA ILE A 78 -13.58 0.03 1.34
C ILE A 78 -12.23 0.56 0.88
N ILE A 79 -11.21 -0.31 0.84
CA ILE A 79 -9.87 0.05 0.39
C ILE A 79 -9.90 0.49 -1.08
N ILE A 80 -10.58 -0.28 -1.93
CA ILE A 80 -10.73 0.05 -3.35
C ILE A 80 -11.39 1.41 -3.53
N PHE A 81 -12.46 1.66 -2.79
CA PHE A 81 -13.18 2.93 -2.83
C PHE A 81 -12.24 4.10 -2.48
N CYS A 82 -11.43 3.92 -1.44
CA CYS A 82 -10.48 4.95 -1.03
C CYS A 82 -9.35 5.16 -2.04
N ILE A 83 -8.84 4.08 -2.64
CA ILE A 83 -7.83 4.17 -3.71
C ILE A 83 -8.39 4.99 -4.89
N ASP A 84 -9.61 4.66 -5.32
CA ASP A 84 -10.23 5.34 -6.46
C ASP A 84 -10.47 6.82 -6.21
N ARG A 85 -10.63 7.21 -4.95
CA ARG A 85 -10.83 8.61 -4.57
C ARG A 85 -9.54 9.34 -4.20
N GLY A 86 -8.40 8.67 -4.26
CA GLY A 86 -7.13 9.29 -3.93
C GLY A 86 -6.99 9.61 -2.45
N CYS A 87 -7.63 8.85 -1.58
CA CYS A 87 -7.55 9.06 -0.13
C CYS A 87 -6.13 8.81 0.40
N SER A 88 -5.78 9.50 1.48
CA SER A 88 -4.53 9.27 2.19
C SER A 88 -4.61 7.98 3.01
N LEU A 89 -3.45 7.51 3.48
CA LEU A 89 -3.38 6.38 4.41
C LEU A 89 -4.23 6.65 5.67
N GLN A 90 -4.11 7.86 6.22
CA GLN A 90 -4.90 8.24 7.39
C GLN A 90 -6.40 8.10 7.11
N LYS A 91 -6.84 8.58 5.94
CA LYS A 91 -8.26 8.56 5.59
C LYS A 91 -8.80 7.15 5.42
N VAL A 92 -8.06 6.25 4.76
CA VAL A 92 -8.52 4.87 4.61
C VAL A 92 -8.60 4.18 5.97
N ASN A 93 -7.66 4.44 6.87
CA ASN A 93 -7.71 3.87 8.22
C ASN A 93 -8.92 4.39 8.98
N GLU A 94 -9.27 5.68 8.86
CA GLU A 94 -10.48 6.23 9.48
C GLU A 94 -11.73 5.55 8.96
N GLU A 95 -11.82 5.35 7.65
CA GLU A 95 -12.98 4.68 7.03
C GLU A 95 -13.09 3.22 7.45
N LEU A 96 -11.98 2.49 7.47
CA LEU A 96 -11.98 1.11 7.92
C LEU A 96 -12.43 1.01 9.37
N TYR A 97 -11.90 1.86 10.24
CA TYR A 97 -12.28 1.90 11.64
C TYR A 97 -13.76 2.19 11.80
N ARG A 98 -14.26 3.16 11.04
CA ARG A 98 -15.68 3.57 11.08
C ARG A 98 -16.62 2.42 10.76
N PHE A 99 -16.24 1.56 9.84
CA PHE A 99 -17.04 0.40 9.43
C PHE A 99 -16.71 -0.88 10.19
N GLY A 100 -15.91 -0.78 11.25
CA GLY A 100 -15.60 -1.93 12.09
C GLY A 100 -14.64 -2.93 11.46
N GLU A 101 -13.86 -2.49 10.46
CA GLU A 101 -12.87 -3.34 9.81
C GLU A 101 -11.47 -3.06 10.34
N GLU A 102 -10.59 -4.04 10.22
CA GLU A 102 -9.19 -3.88 10.59
C GLU A 102 -8.54 -2.78 9.74
N THR A 103 -7.86 -1.85 10.39
CA THR A 103 -7.13 -0.80 9.69
C THR A 103 -5.91 -1.38 8.98
N VAL A 104 -5.33 -0.61 8.04
CA VAL A 104 -4.13 -1.02 7.31
C VAL A 104 -2.89 -0.88 8.21
N SER A 105 -2.88 0.09 9.08
CA SER A 105 -1.76 0.33 9.99
C SER A 105 -2.18 0.82 11.37
#